data_b5fc6833b42188f239dec73e5da0969c
#
_entry.id   b5fc6833b42188f239dec73e5da0969c
#
_cell.length_a   1.000
_cell.length_b   1.000
_cell.length_c   1.000
_cell.angle_alpha   90.00
_cell.angle_beta   90.00
_cell.angle_gamma   90.00
#
_symmetry.space_group_name_H-M   'P 1'
#
loop_
_entity.id
_entity.type
_entity.pdbx_description
1 polymer ?
#
loop_
_entity_poly.entity_id
_entity_poly.type
_entity_poly.pdbx_seq_one_letter_code
_entity_poly.pdbx_strand_id
1 'polypeptide(L)'
;MLAAAIAASLGCTTKNYVRQQTTPLINKTNELDDLNAKNSKDIKDVDQRAQSGIQAVQAKAAEVDQKALAAGSEADKAQLSANGATQRVDVLTNTVVNLDNYRPVVETAVHFGFNKDNLTKEAKEAIDQLAASVAGTKGYIITVEGGADSVGGSDYNYDLSQRRAKAVIQYLAAEKSVPAYKIYQIGLGKDKPVESNKTSDGRAKNRRVDIRLMTNTGAGTTPASNPAPTASATPPSN
;
A
#
# COMPACT_ATOMS: atom_id res chain seq x y z
N MET A 1 -120.35 22.46 -38.91
CA MET A 1 -119.53 22.32 -37.66
C MET A 1 -118.95 20.93 -37.54
N LEU A 2 -118.26 20.38 -38.52
CA LEU A 2 -117.59 19.05 -38.38
C LEU A 2 -116.12 19.05 -38.76
N ALA A 3 -115.56 20.13 -39.22
CA ALA A 3 -114.18 20.21 -39.68
C ALA A 3 -113.14 20.65 -38.60
N ALA A 4 -113.58 21.23 -37.46
CA ALA A 4 -112.72 21.73 -36.43
C ALA A 4 -112.30 20.68 -35.35
N ALA A 5 -113.01 19.56 -35.23
CA ALA A 5 -112.76 18.53 -34.24
C ALA A 5 -111.63 17.53 -34.63
N ILE A 6 -111.38 17.39 -35.93
CA ILE A 6 -110.34 16.43 -36.43
C ILE A 6 -108.95 17.00 -36.34
N ALA A 7 -108.81 18.32 -36.42
CA ALA A 7 -107.47 18.93 -36.31
C ALA A 7 -106.85 18.89 -34.88
N ALA A 8 -107.71 18.89 -33.85
CA ALA A 8 -107.24 18.86 -32.44
C ALA A 8 -106.82 17.45 -31.98
N SER A 9 -107.39 16.39 -32.56
CA SER A 9 -107.02 15.02 -32.19
C SER A 9 -105.74 14.55 -32.85
N LEU A 10 -105.39 15.04 -34.03
CA LEU A 10 -104.18 14.73 -34.75
C LEU A 10 -102.90 15.36 -34.06
N GLY A 11 -103.09 16.58 -33.46
CA GLY A 11 -102.00 17.26 -32.75
C GLY A 11 -101.63 16.59 -31.42
N CYS A 12 -102.59 16.01 -30.71
CA CYS A 12 -102.29 15.28 -29.46
C CYS A 12 -101.70 13.91 -29.67
N THR A 13 -102.15 13.22 -30.75
CA THR A 13 -101.59 11.89 -31.07
C THR A 13 -100.12 11.98 -31.57
N THR A 14 -99.80 12.96 -32.38
CA THR A 14 -98.42 13.19 -32.85
C THR A 14 -97.48 13.57 -31.72
N LYS A 15 -97.92 14.39 -30.78
CA LYS A 15 -97.11 14.81 -29.63
C LYS A 15 -96.84 13.64 -28.69
N ASN A 16 -97.81 12.80 -28.44
CA ASN A 16 -97.60 11.60 -27.62
C ASN A 16 -96.76 10.57 -28.33
N TYR A 17 -96.88 10.37 -29.62
CA TYR A 17 -96.03 9.46 -30.40
C TYR A 17 -94.59 9.94 -30.40
N VAL A 18 -94.34 11.20 -30.68
CA VAL A 18 -92.95 11.75 -30.62
C VAL A 18 -92.37 11.60 -29.24
N ARG A 19 -93.13 11.87 -28.18
CA ARG A 19 -92.70 11.70 -26.82
C ARG A 19 -92.34 10.25 -26.46
N GLN A 20 -93.13 9.28 -26.91
CA GLN A 20 -92.86 7.86 -26.72
C GLN A 20 -91.56 7.41 -27.44
N GLN A 21 -91.28 7.93 -28.58
CA GLN A 21 -90.06 7.59 -29.34
C GLN A 21 -88.83 8.34 -28.84
N THR A 22 -88.93 9.55 -28.36
CA THR A 22 -87.79 10.37 -27.92
C THR A 22 -87.41 10.12 -26.47
N THR A 23 -88.33 9.75 -25.57
CA THR A 23 -88.01 9.49 -24.14
C THR A 23 -86.99 8.39 -23.97
N PRO A 24 -87.11 7.24 -24.61
CA PRO A 24 -86.04 6.19 -24.48
C PRO A 24 -84.69 6.65 -25.04
N LEU A 25 -84.66 7.46 -26.09
CA LEU A 25 -83.39 8.01 -26.63
C LEU A 25 -82.79 9.00 -25.69
N ILE A 26 -83.58 9.92 -25.08
CA ILE A 26 -83.09 10.87 -24.06
C ILE A 26 -82.52 10.10 -22.85
N ASN A 27 -83.26 9.09 -22.36
CA ASN A 27 -82.75 8.27 -21.27
C ASN A 27 -81.44 7.57 -21.60
N LYS A 28 -81.30 7.05 -22.83
CA LYS A 28 -80.07 6.40 -23.29
C LYS A 28 -78.92 7.38 -23.48
N THR A 29 -79.21 8.62 -23.91
CA THR A 29 -78.20 9.68 -23.99
C THR A 29 -77.74 10.09 -22.61
N ASN A 30 -78.65 10.26 -21.65
CA ASN A 30 -78.24 10.54 -20.26
C ASN A 30 -77.40 9.41 -19.63
N GLU A 31 -77.74 8.12 -19.87
CA GLU A 31 -77.00 7.00 -19.44
C GLU A 31 -75.60 6.99 -20.06
N LEU A 32 -75.44 7.32 -21.35
CA LEU A 32 -74.12 7.43 -22.03
C LEU A 32 -73.33 8.62 -21.50
N ASP A 33 -73.97 9.77 -21.19
CA ASP A 33 -73.30 10.91 -20.58
C ASP A 33 -72.73 10.56 -19.19
N ASP A 34 -73.50 9.84 -18.36
CA ASP A 34 -73.10 9.38 -17.06
C ASP A 34 -71.90 8.38 -17.14
N LEU A 35 -72.00 7.43 -18.11
CA LEU A 35 -70.88 6.48 -18.38
C LEU A 35 -69.63 7.20 -18.88
N ASN A 36 -69.78 8.19 -19.74
CA ASN A 36 -68.69 8.99 -20.26
C ASN A 36 -67.99 9.82 -19.16
N ALA A 37 -68.78 10.42 -18.27
CA ALA A 37 -68.28 11.12 -17.10
C ALA A 37 -67.57 10.22 -16.16
N LYS A 38 -68.13 9.01 -15.91
CA LYS A 38 -67.43 7.98 -15.11
C LYS A 38 -66.09 7.50 -15.73
N ASN A 39 -66.13 7.15 -17.04
CA ASN A 39 -64.95 6.74 -17.76
C ASN A 39 -63.88 7.84 -17.74
N SER A 40 -64.22 9.08 -17.92
CA SER A 40 -63.30 10.22 -17.83
C SER A 40 -62.65 10.36 -16.46
N LYS A 41 -63.43 10.10 -15.40
CA LYS A 41 -62.86 10.06 -14.03
C LYS A 41 -61.94 8.88 -13.83
N ASP A 42 -62.35 7.68 -14.24
CA ASP A 42 -61.53 6.47 -14.10
C ASP A 42 -60.20 6.57 -14.88
N ILE A 43 -60.22 7.16 -16.08
CA ILE A 43 -59.02 7.45 -16.88
C ILE A 43 -58.07 8.40 -16.12
N LYS A 44 -58.59 9.50 -15.54
CA LYS A 44 -57.77 10.42 -14.73
C LYS A 44 -57.17 9.74 -13.52
N ASP A 45 -57.95 8.90 -12.82
CA ASP A 45 -57.46 8.16 -11.66
C ASP A 45 -56.36 7.18 -12.05
N VAL A 46 -56.49 6.47 -13.17
CA VAL A 46 -55.45 5.58 -13.71
C VAL A 46 -54.21 6.36 -14.10
N ASP A 47 -54.37 7.49 -14.81
CA ASP A 47 -53.23 8.32 -15.23
C ASP A 47 -52.46 8.86 -14.00
N GLN A 48 -53.19 9.36 -12.98
CA GLN A 48 -52.58 9.85 -11.75
C GLN A 48 -51.81 8.73 -10.98
N ARG A 49 -52.36 7.50 -10.93
CA ARG A 49 -51.67 6.35 -10.32
C ARG A 49 -50.43 5.96 -11.12
N ALA A 50 -50.52 5.97 -12.45
CA ALA A 50 -49.41 5.67 -13.34
C ALA A 50 -48.29 6.70 -13.17
N GLN A 51 -48.62 8.00 -13.17
CA GLN A 51 -47.61 9.06 -12.92
C GLN A 51 -46.95 8.94 -11.55
N SER A 52 -47.72 8.68 -10.50
CA SER A 52 -47.19 8.47 -9.15
C SER A 52 -46.27 7.22 -9.09
N GLY A 53 -46.66 6.14 -9.75
CA GLY A 53 -45.85 4.94 -9.89
C GLY A 53 -44.54 5.18 -10.60
N ILE A 54 -44.56 5.91 -11.72
CA ILE A 54 -43.36 6.28 -12.49
C ILE A 54 -42.41 7.12 -11.63
N GLN A 55 -42.93 8.14 -10.92
CA GLN A 55 -42.10 8.96 -10.02
C GLN A 55 -41.46 8.15 -8.91
N ALA A 56 -42.20 7.21 -8.31
CA ALA A 56 -41.67 6.32 -7.29
C ALA A 56 -40.54 5.41 -7.81
N VAL A 57 -40.71 4.86 -9.03
CA VAL A 57 -39.68 4.06 -9.69
C VAL A 57 -38.46 4.89 -10.03
N GLN A 58 -38.63 6.10 -10.56
CA GLN A 58 -37.50 7.01 -10.84
C GLN A 58 -36.73 7.39 -9.59
N ALA A 59 -37.41 7.70 -8.49
CA ALA A 59 -36.74 7.97 -7.20
C ALA A 59 -35.97 6.76 -6.70
N LYS A 60 -36.54 5.57 -6.84
CA LYS A 60 -35.87 4.33 -6.44
C LYS A 60 -34.63 3.99 -7.30
N ALA A 61 -34.74 4.24 -8.61
CA ALA A 61 -33.61 4.09 -9.53
C ALA A 61 -32.44 5.03 -9.16
N ALA A 62 -32.74 6.30 -8.90
CA ALA A 62 -31.74 7.27 -8.47
C ALA A 62 -31.08 6.89 -7.13
N GLU A 63 -31.84 6.33 -6.18
CA GLU A 63 -31.28 5.80 -4.92
C GLU A 63 -30.33 4.62 -5.16
N VAL A 64 -30.71 3.70 -6.05
CA VAL A 64 -29.88 2.54 -6.42
C VAL A 64 -28.60 3.00 -7.10
N ASP A 65 -28.66 3.96 -8.03
CA ASP A 65 -27.48 4.51 -8.70
C ASP A 65 -26.50 5.15 -7.70
N GLN A 66 -27.03 5.93 -6.75
CA GLN A 66 -26.17 6.51 -5.70
C GLN A 66 -25.51 5.43 -4.83
N LYS A 67 -26.24 4.39 -4.46
CA LYS A 67 -25.67 3.25 -3.70
C LYS A 67 -24.62 2.49 -4.51
N ALA A 68 -24.85 2.30 -5.80
CA ALA A 68 -23.87 1.66 -6.69
C ALA A 68 -22.58 2.47 -6.81
N LEU A 69 -22.69 3.80 -6.97
CA LEU A 69 -21.52 4.69 -6.99
C LEU A 69 -20.76 4.68 -5.67
N ALA A 70 -21.47 4.71 -4.54
CA ALA A 70 -20.86 4.64 -3.21
C ALA A 70 -20.14 3.30 -3.00
N ALA A 71 -20.77 2.18 -3.38
CA ALA A 71 -20.17 0.85 -3.29
C ALA A 71 -18.93 0.72 -4.21
N GLY A 72 -18.97 1.29 -5.41
CA GLY A 72 -17.82 1.37 -6.31
C GLY A 72 -16.65 2.11 -5.69
N SER A 73 -16.90 3.30 -5.13
CA SER A 73 -15.87 4.08 -4.43
C SER A 73 -15.27 3.35 -3.23
N GLU A 74 -16.08 2.59 -2.51
CA GLU A 74 -15.61 1.81 -1.36
C GLU A 74 -14.77 0.60 -1.80
N ALA A 75 -15.15 -0.05 -2.90
CA ALA A 75 -14.37 -1.11 -3.52
C ALA A 75 -12.99 -0.62 -4.00
N ASP A 76 -12.93 0.55 -4.63
CA ASP A 76 -11.67 1.17 -5.07
C ASP A 76 -10.74 1.47 -3.88
N LYS A 77 -11.28 2.01 -2.78
CA LYS A 77 -10.51 2.25 -1.55
C LYS A 77 -10.00 0.96 -0.94
N ALA A 78 -10.82 -0.08 -0.90
CA ALA A 78 -10.43 -1.39 -0.41
C ALA A 78 -9.31 -1.99 -1.28
N GLN A 79 -9.40 -1.86 -2.61
CA GLN A 79 -8.37 -2.32 -3.55
C GLN A 79 -7.04 -1.57 -3.35
N LEU A 80 -7.07 -0.24 -3.18
CA LEU A 80 -5.87 0.55 -2.88
C LEU A 80 -5.23 0.13 -1.55
N SER A 81 -6.05 -0.12 -0.54
CA SER A 81 -5.58 -0.59 0.77
C SER A 81 -4.94 -1.99 0.69
N ALA A 82 -5.57 -2.90 -0.06
CA ALA A 82 -5.05 -4.25 -0.32
C ALA A 82 -3.70 -4.20 -1.07
N ASN A 83 -3.58 -3.37 -2.10
CA ASN A 83 -2.33 -3.17 -2.83
C ASN A 83 -1.23 -2.62 -1.92
N GLY A 84 -1.56 -1.65 -1.08
CA GLY A 84 -0.62 -1.10 -0.09
C GLY A 84 -0.19 -2.15 0.96
N ALA A 85 -1.08 -3.02 1.38
CA ALA A 85 -0.75 -4.14 2.27
C ALA A 85 0.19 -5.15 1.59
N THR A 86 -0.07 -5.50 0.34
CA THR A 86 0.80 -6.40 -0.45
C THR A 86 2.20 -5.83 -0.58
N GLN A 87 2.36 -4.54 -0.93
CA GLN A 87 3.67 -3.91 -1.01
C GLN A 87 4.44 -3.94 0.32
N ARG A 88 3.74 -3.76 1.45
CA ARG A 88 4.36 -3.86 2.78
C ARG A 88 4.81 -5.29 3.09
N VAL A 89 4.04 -6.28 2.69
CA VAL A 89 4.39 -7.69 2.83
C VAL A 89 5.62 -8.02 1.99
N ASP A 90 5.72 -7.52 0.75
CA ASP A 90 6.87 -7.73 -0.12
C ASP A 90 8.15 -7.11 0.47
N VAL A 91 8.06 -5.88 0.99
CA VAL A 91 9.18 -5.21 1.68
C VAL A 91 9.62 -6.01 2.91
N LEU A 92 8.65 -6.47 3.71
CA LEU A 92 8.95 -7.27 4.90
C LEU A 92 9.58 -8.61 4.53
N THR A 93 9.06 -9.29 3.53
CA THR A 93 9.59 -10.55 3.00
C THR A 93 11.04 -10.36 2.53
N ASN A 94 11.31 -9.33 1.74
CA ASN A 94 12.67 -9.01 1.30
C ASN A 94 13.59 -8.70 2.47
N THR A 95 13.11 -8.02 3.50
CA THR A 95 13.89 -7.74 4.70
C THR A 95 14.21 -9.04 5.45
N VAL A 96 13.23 -9.91 5.62
CA VAL A 96 13.40 -11.19 6.34
C VAL A 96 14.36 -12.13 5.58
N VAL A 97 14.21 -12.26 4.28
CA VAL A 97 15.09 -13.10 3.43
C VAL A 97 16.55 -12.60 3.47
N ASN A 98 16.76 -11.30 3.66
CA ASN A 98 18.09 -10.70 3.67
C ASN A 98 18.63 -10.42 5.09
N LEU A 99 17.99 -10.93 6.15
CA LEU A 99 18.42 -10.69 7.53
C LEU A 99 19.89 -11.07 7.78
N ASP A 100 20.35 -12.15 7.17
CA ASP A 100 21.72 -12.67 7.34
C ASP A 100 22.64 -12.28 6.16
N ASN A 101 22.16 -11.51 5.21
CA ASN A 101 22.94 -11.09 4.05
C ASN A 101 23.77 -9.83 4.37
N TYR A 102 24.76 -9.99 5.21
CA TYR A 102 25.67 -8.92 5.60
C TYR A 102 26.68 -8.60 4.49
N ARG A 103 26.80 -7.31 4.16
CA ARG A 103 27.77 -6.81 3.18
C ARG A 103 28.69 -5.77 3.81
N PRO A 104 29.97 -5.76 3.50
CA PRO A 104 30.90 -4.76 4.01
C PRO A 104 30.55 -3.38 3.44
N VAL A 105 30.50 -2.38 4.31
CA VAL A 105 30.25 -0.96 3.95
C VAL A 105 31.47 -0.08 4.27
N VAL A 106 32.23 -0.44 5.28
CA VAL A 106 33.50 0.21 5.61
C VAL A 106 34.50 -0.87 5.99
N GLU A 107 35.69 -0.81 5.44
CA GLU A 107 36.79 -1.68 5.76
C GLU A 107 38.03 -0.86 6.15
N THR A 108 38.73 -1.27 7.16
CA THR A 108 40.02 -0.70 7.57
C THR A 108 40.94 -1.77 8.10
N ALA A 109 42.23 -1.54 8.00
CA ALA A 109 43.23 -2.42 8.54
C ALA A 109 44.15 -1.65 9.50
N VAL A 110 44.44 -2.22 10.67
CA VAL A 110 45.38 -1.67 11.63
C VAL A 110 46.60 -2.59 11.75
N HIS A 111 47.80 -2.02 11.73
CA HIS A 111 49.04 -2.74 11.69
C HIS A 111 49.73 -2.79 13.06
N PHE A 112 50.49 -3.86 13.30
CA PHE A 112 51.19 -4.10 14.58
C PHE A 112 52.68 -4.30 14.35
N GLY A 113 53.46 -3.88 15.33
CA GLY A 113 54.89 -4.17 15.37
C GLY A 113 55.16 -5.67 15.51
N PHE A 114 56.39 -6.05 15.22
CA PHE A 114 56.84 -7.43 15.42
C PHE A 114 56.67 -7.84 16.89
N ASN A 115 55.99 -8.97 17.07
CA ASN A 115 55.66 -9.51 18.40
C ASN A 115 54.91 -8.53 19.34
N LYS A 116 54.12 -7.59 18.76
CA LYS A 116 53.30 -6.61 19.51
C LYS A 116 51.82 -6.85 19.25
N ASP A 117 51.01 -6.55 20.28
CA ASP A 117 49.57 -6.60 20.30
C ASP A 117 48.94 -5.30 20.83
N ASN A 118 49.77 -4.30 21.16
CA ASN A 118 49.25 -2.96 21.56
C ASN A 118 48.92 -2.09 20.36
N LEU A 119 47.84 -1.32 20.46
CA LEU A 119 47.41 -0.36 19.44
C LEU A 119 48.30 0.89 19.44
N THR A 120 48.80 1.27 18.28
CA THR A 120 49.49 2.55 18.08
C THR A 120 48.47 3.71 17.99
N LYS A 121 48.95 4.95 17.97
CA LYS A 121 48.09 6.12 17.80
C LYS A 121 47.35 6.09 16.46
N GLU A 122 48.10 5.76 15.40
CA GLU A 122 47.59 5.66 14.02
C GLU A 122 46.51 4.55 13.92
N ALA A 123 46.76 3.42 14.62
CA ALA A 123 45.77 2.33 14.70
C ALA A 123 44.47 2.79 15.39
N LYS A 124 44.57 3.55 16.46
CA LYS A 124 43.39 4.12 17.16
C LYS A 124 42.64 5.13 16.30
N GLU A 125 43.33 6.00 15.58
CA GLU A 125 42.74 6.95 14.65
C GLU A 125 41.95 6.25 13.53
N ALA A 126 42.50 5.18 12.98
CA ALA A 126 41.82 4.36 11.96
C ALA A 126 40.56 3.67 12.52
N ILE A 127 40.62 3.16 13.74
CA ILE A 127 39.45 2.58 14.42
C ILE A 127 38.41 3.66 14.72
N ASP A 128 38.83 4.87 15.09
CA ASP A 128 37.91 6.00 15.36
C ASP A 128 37.11 6.40 14.12
N GLN A 129 37.76 6.43 12.95
CA GLN A 129 37.09 6.71 11.68
C GLN A 129 36.03 5.64 11.35
N LEU A 130 36.36 4.35 11.57
CA LEU A 130 35.39 3.28 11.37
C LEU A 130 34.23 3.39 12.38
N ALA A 131 34.54 3.65 13.65
CA ALA A 131 33.54 3.79 14.71
C ALA A 131 32.58 4.95 14.44
N ALA A 132 33.05 6.06 13.86
CA ALA A 132 32.19 7.17 13.43
C ALA A 132 31.16 6.73 12.39
N SER A 133 31.51 5.77 11.51
CA SER A 133 30.58 5.22 10.51
C SER A 133 29.54 4.28 11.11
N VAL A 134 29.72 3.80 12.34
CA VAL A 134 28.73 2.99 13.07
C VAL A 134 27.55 3.84 13.51
N ALA A 135 27.79 5.14 13.83
CA ALA A 135 26.76 6.04 14.25
C ALA A 135 25.71 6.24 13.14
N GLY A 136 24.46 5.86 13.43
CA GLY A 136 23.35 5.93 12.46
C GLY A 136 23.17 4.70 11.56
N THR A 137 24.10 3.74 11.58
CA THR A 137 23.95 2.49 10.81
C THR A 137 23.09 1.49 11.61
N LYS A 138 21.98 1.07 11.04
CA LYS A 138 21.10 0.03 11.61
C LYS A 138 21.47 -1.34 11.07
N GLY A 139 21.15 -2.41 11.82
CA GLY A 139 21.36 -3.79 11.36
C GLY A 139 22.82 -4.10 11.04
N TYR A 140 23.78 -3.56 11.79
CA TYR A 140 25.19 -3.78 11.56
C TYR A 140 25.80 -4.83 12.48
N ILE A 141 26.89 -5.40 11.99
CA ILE A 141 27.88 -6.17 12.76
C ILE A 141 29.28 -5.67 12.40
N ILE A 142 30.24 -5.92 13.25
CA ILE A 142 31.65 -5.66 13.00
C ILE A 142 32.41 -6.98 13.05
N THR A 143 33.18 -7.29 12.01
CA THR A 143 34.10 -8.42 12.01
C THR A 143 35.51 -7.91 12.23
N VAL A 144 36.25 -8.61 13.10
CA VAL A 144 37.65 -8.29 13.50
C VAL A 144 38.51 -9.52 13.27
N GLU A 145 39.30 -9.49 12.19
CA GLU A 145 40.14 -10.62 11.77
C GLU A 145 41.59 -10.30 12.04
N GLY A 146 42.21 -11.00 13.02
CA GLY A 146 43.61 -10.85 13.36
C GLY A 146 44.50 -11.71 12.48
N GLY A 147 45.60 -11.11 11.98
CA GLY A 147 46.64 -11.78 11.21
C GLY A 147 48.02 -11.66 11.87
N ALA A 148 48.93 -12.61 11.54
CA ALA A 148 50.32 -12.62 11.90
C ALA A 148 51.21 -12.87 10.68
N ASP A 149 52.51 -12.58 10.79
CA ASP A 149 53.48 -12.97 9.79
C ASP A 149 53.90 -14.44 9.95
N SER A 150 54.77 -14.94 9.08
CA SER A 150 55.20 -16.33 9.08
C SER A 150 56.27 -16.67 10.12
N VAL A 151 56.73 -15.70 10.89
CA VAL A 151 57.81 -15.94 11.88
C VAL A 151 57.25 -16.58 13.15
N GLY A 152 57.79 -17.73 13.54
CA GLY A 152 57.35 -18.47 14.71
C GLY A 152 56.41 -19.65 14.42
N GLY A 153 56.07 -20.37 15.48
CA GLY A 153 55.15 -21.52 15.42
C GLY A 153 53.70 -21.12 15.10
N SER A 154 52.91 -22.05 14.58
CA SER A 154 51.49 -21.81 14.26
C SER A 154 50.68 -21.42 15.47
N ASP A 155 50.79 -22.17 16.58
CA ASP A 155 50.02 -21.92 17.80
C ASP A 155 50.32 -20.54 18.39
N TYR A 156 51.61 -20.17 18.42
CA TYR A 156 52.02 -18.85 18.86
C TYR A 156 51.44 -17.73 17.99
N ASN A 157 51.48 -17.87 16.69
CA ASN A 157 50.93 -16.88 15.76
C ASN A 157 49.38 -16.82 15.83
N TYR A 158 48.75 -17.95 16.08
CA TYR A 158 47.29 -17.99 16.33
C TYR A 158 46.98 -17.20 17.60
N ASP A 159 47.62 -17.43 18.70
CA ASP A 159 47.43 -16.70 19.96
C ASP A 159 47.73 -15.20 19.81
N LEU A 160 48.81 -14.84 19.11
CA LEU A 160 49.20 -13.46 18.87
C LEU A 160 48.14 -12.73 18.03
N SER A 161 47.63 -13.39 17.01
CA SER A 161 46.56 -12.83 16.18
C SER A 161 45.25 -12.62 16.97
N GLN A 162 44.90 -13.54 17.86
CA GLN A 162 43.79 -13.42 18.81
C GLN A 162 43.96 -12.22 19.76
N ARG A 163 45.14 -12.05 20.35
CA ARG A 163 45.43 -10.91 21.25
C ARG A 163 45.33 -9.58 20.53
N ARG A 164 45.80 -9.47 19.28
CA ARG A 164 45.66 -8.28 18.43
C ARG A 164 44.20 -7.95 18.16
N ALA A 165 43.41 -8.94 17.73
CA ALA A 165 41.98 -8.77 17.51
C ALA A 165 41.27 -8.33 18.81
N LYS A 166 41.60 -8.95 19.95
CA LYS A 166 41.07 -8.58 21.27
C LYS A 166 41.40 -7.14 21.66
N ALA A 167 42.60 -6.64 21.38
CA ALA A 167 42.95 -5.25 21.65
C ALA A 167 42.09 -4.27 20.87
N VAL A 168 41.78 -4.56 19.60
CA VAL A 168 40.84 -3.78 18.77
C VAL A 168 39.41 -3.81 19.36
N ILE A 169 38.93 -4.99 19.73
CA ILE A 169 37.58 -5.16 20.31
C ILE A 169 37.46 -4.40 21.62
N GLN A 170 38.46 -4.49 22.50
CA GLN A 170 38.46 -3.76 23.76
C GLN A 170 38.38 -2.25 23.52
N TYR A 171 39.13 -1.74 22.53
CA TYR A 171 39.09 -0.31 22.19
C TYR A 171 37.73 0.11 21.64
N LEU A 172 37.14 -0.67 20.71
CA LEU A 172 35.82 -0.40 20.17
C LEU A 172 34.73 -0.42 21.26
N ALA A 173 34.80 -1.40 22.17
CA ALA A 173 33.76 -1.54 23.21
C ALA A 173 33.90 -0.50 24.33
N ALA A 174 35.12 -0.29 24.83
CA ALA A 174 35.37 0.56 25.98
C ALA A 174 35.39 2.06 25.62
N GLU A 175 36.07 2.41 24.50
CA GLU A 175 36.29 3.82 24.14
C GLU A 175 35.27 4.36 23.14
N LYS A 176 34.68 3.50 22.31
CA LYS A 176 33.75 3.88 21.27
C LYS A 176 32.31 3.43 21.53
N SER A 177 32.06 2.80 22.67
CA SER A 177 30.72 2.34 23.10
C SER A 177 30.02 1.41 22.08
N VAL A 178 30.81 0.67 21.29
CA VAL A 178 30.25 -0.33 20.37
C VAL A 178 29.81 -1.54 21.18
N PRO A 179 28.55 -2.01 21.08
CA PRO A 179 28.08 -3.17 21.84
C PRO A 179 28.89 -4.43 21.52
N ALA A 180 29.43 -5.09 22.53
CA ALA A 180 30.31 -6.26 22.35
C ALA A 180 29.60 -7.41 21.60
N TYR A 181 28.29 -7.58 21.77
CA TYR A 181 27.50 -8.60 21.07
C TYR A 181 27.37 -8.38 19.55
N LYS A 182 27.79 -7.22 19.05
CA LYS A 182 27.83 -6.91 17.62
C LYS A 182 29.21 -7.11 16.99
N ILE A 183 30.20 -7.54 17.77
CA ILE A 183 31.60 -7.69 17.32
C ILE A 183 31.94 -9.16 17.25
N TYR A 184 32.33 -9.63 16.07
CA TYR A 184 32.76 -11.01 15.82
C TYR A 184 34.26 -11.06 15.63
N GLN A 185 34.91 -11.88 16.43
CA GLN A 185 36.40 -12.06 16.44
C GLN A 185 36.82 -13.35 15.78
N ILE A 186 37.84 -13.27 14.94
CA ILE A 186 38.52 -14.42 14.40
C ILE A 186 40.03 -14.12 14.42
N GLY A 187 40.83 -15.00 15.06
CA GLY A 187 42.28 -15.00 14.91
C GLY A 187 42.66 -16.03 13.84
N LEU A 188 43.39 -15.60 12.83
CA LEU A 188 43.77 -16.42 11.68
C LEU A 188 45.22 -16.85 11.72
N GLY A 189 46.00 -16.41 12.71
CA GLY A 189 47.41 -16.71 12.78
C GLY A 189 48.12 -16.23 11.51
N LYS A 190 48.95 -17.13 10.94
CA LYS A 190 49.68 -16.91 9.69
C LYS A 190 48.99 -17.46 8.44
N ASP A 191 47.77 -18.00 8.56
CA ASP A 191 47.15 -18.82 7.51
C ASP A 191 46.51 -18.01 6.39
N LYS A 192 46.27 -16.71 6.60
CA LYS A 192 45.72 -15.80 5.56
C LYS A 192 46.62 -14.58 5.34
N PRO A 193 47.80 -14.77 4.71
CA PRO A 193 48.68 -13.67 4.38
C PRO A 193 48.05 -12.83 3.25
N VAL A 194 48.13 -11.49 3.34
CA VAL A 194 47.74 -10.56 2.26
C VAL A 194 48.92 -10.19 1.39
N GLU A 195 50.13 -10.44 1.90
CA GLU A 195 51.36 -10.12 1.18
C GLU A 195 52.37 -11.22 1.39
N SER A 196 53.43 -11.28 0.54
CA SER A 196 54.48 -12.27 0.61
C SER A 196 55.26 -12.16 1.93
N ASN A 197 55.33 -13.23 2.68
CA ASN A 197 56.14 -13.31 3.92
C ASN A 197 57.67 -13.36 3.69
N LYS A 198 58.10 -13.43 2.43
CA LYS A 198 59.54 -13.50 2.10
C LYS A 198 60.24 -12.17 2.37
N THR A 199 59.56 -11.05 2.24
CA THR A 199 60.11 -9.69 2.44
C THR A 199 59.76 -9.16 3.83
N SER A 200 60.57 -8.25 4.36
CA SER A 200 60.29 -7.54 5.60
C SER A 200 58.97 -6.76 5.54
N ASP A 201 58.76 -6.05 4.41
CA ASP A 201 57.61 -5.22 4.20
C ASP A 201 56.32 -6.04 4.06
N GLY A 202 56.40 -7.18 3.37
CA GLY A 202 55.27 -8.11 3.26
C GLY A 202 54.88 -8.69 4.63
N ARG A 203 55.85 -9.06 5.46
CA ARG A 203 55.59 -9.49 6.84
C ARG A 203 54.99 -8.37 7.69
N ALA A 204 55.42 -7.10 7.50
CA ALA A 204 54.82 -5.97 8.19
C ALA A 204 53.34 -5.76 7.81
N LYS A 205 53.00 -5.95 6.54
CA LYS A 205 51.59 -5.89 6.07
C LYS A 205 50.76 -7.08 6.60
N ASN A 206 51.34 -8.24 6.80
CA ASN A 206 50.66 -9.40 7.36
C ASN A 206 50.39 -9.28 8.87
N ARG A 207 51.16 -8.48 9.60
CA ARG A 207 50.92 -8.17 11.03
C ARG A 207 49.84 -7.14 11.16
N ARG A 208 48.58 -7.53 10.91
CA ARG A 208 47.44 -6.63 10.89
C ARG A 208 46.21 -7.19 11.58
N VAL A 209 45.24 -6.32 11.79
CA VAL A 209 43.84 -6.70 12.07
C VAL A 209 42.99 -5.99 11.05
N ASP A 210 42.26 -6.78 10.29
CA ASP A 210 41.23 -6.29 9.36
C ASP A 210 39.94 -6.09 10.14
N ILE A 211 39.29 -4.92 9.99
CA ILE A 211 38.08 -4.53 10.68
C ILE A 211 37.07 -4.17 9.59
N ARG A 212 35.91 -4.85 9.56
CA ARG A 212 34.84 -4.57 8.58
C ARG A 212 33.57 -4.25 9.30
N LEU A 213 33.02 -3.10 9.00
CA LEU A 213 31.65 -2.78 9.32
C LEU A 213 30.75 -3.37 8.24
N MET A 214 29.86 -4.24 8.62
CA MET A 214 28.95 -4.93 7.72
C MET A 214 27.50 -4.60 8.07
N THR A 215 26.62 -4.51 7.08
CA THR A 215 25.20 -4.28 7.28
C THR A 215 24.36 -5.22 6.43
N ASN A 216 23.21 -5.63 6.95
CA ASN A 216 22.18 -6.37 6.23
C ASN A 216 21.10 -5.45 5.64
N THR A 217 21.10 -4.16 5.99
CA THR A 217 20.27 -3.18 5.31
C THR A 217 20.89 -2.92 3.95
N GLY A 218 20.28 -3.48 2.89
CA GLY A 218 20.72 -3.21 1.53
C GLY A 218 20.82 -1.70 1.32
N ALA A 219 21.98 -1.23 0.85
CA ALA A 219 22.13 0.13 0.37
C ALA A 219 21.08 0.36 -0.73
N GLY A 220 20.05 1.15 -0.44
CA GLY A 220 19.10 1.62 -1.43
C GLY A 220 17.71 1.00 -1.40
N THR A 221 16.99 1.11 -0.30
CA THR A 221 15.55 1.35 -0.36
C THR A 221 15.22 2.49 0.58
N THR A 222 15.47 3.71 0.12
CA THR A 222 14.59 4.82 0.52
C THR A 222 13.18 4.33 0.16
N PRO A 223 12.23 4.27 1.10
CA PRO A 223 10.85 4.04 0.71
C PRO A 223 10.49 5.15 -0.27
N ALA A 224 10.17 4.77 -1.50
CA ALA A 224 9.64 5.69 -2.47
C ALA A 224 8.49 6.41 -1.78
N SER A 225 8.62 7.72 -1.63
CA SER A 225 7.54 8.57 -1.19
C SER A 225 6.36 8.27 -2.09
N ASN A 226 5.28 7.78 -1.50
CA ASN A 226 4.02 7.51 -2.16
C ASN A 226 3.63 8.75 -2.98
N PRO A 227 3.51 8.67 -4.32
CA PRO A 227 2.94 9.79 -5.04
C PRO A 227 1.50 9.92 -4.56
N ALA A 228 1.15 11.12 -4.07
CA ALA A 228 -0.22 11.46 -3.72
C ALA A 228 -1.14 11.12 -4.91
N PRO A 229 -2.34 10.58 -4.69
CA PRO A 229 -3.28 10.28 -5.76
C PRO A 229 -3.60 11.60 -6.48
N THR A 230 -3.14 11.74 -7.71
CA THR A 230 -3.58 12.79 -8.62
C THR A 230 -5.06 12.53 -8.93
N ALA A 231 -5.91 13.31 -8.29
CA ALA A 231 -7.31 13.43 -8.70
C ALA A 231 -7.34 14.07 -10.10
N SER A 232 -7.60 13.26 -11.11
CA SER A 232 -7.95 13.72 -12.47
C SER A 232 -8.86 12.67 -13.09
N ALA A 233 -10.14 12.86 -12.90
CA ALA A 233 -11.16 12.36 -13.81
C ALA A 233 -12.24 13.45 -13.91
N THR A 234 -12.09 14.31 -14.89
CA THR A 234 -13.17 15.13 -15.42
C THR A 234 -14.12 14.19 -16.18
N PRO A 235 -15.41 14.13 -15.87
CA PRO A 235 -16.35 13.35 -16.67
C PRO A 235 -16.55 14.01 -18.04
N PRO A 236 -16.75 13.23 -19.13
CA PRO A 236 -17.07 13.79 -20.43
C PRO A 236 -18.46 14.44 -20.39
N SER A 237 -18.52 15.67 -20.88
CA SER A 237 -19.76 16.39 -21.19
C SER A 237 -20.42 15.72 -22.41
N ASN A 238 -21.69 15.32 -22.23
CA ASN A 238 -22.68 15.18 -23.28
C ASN A 238 -23.92 15.93 -22.85
#